data_c0aa81bddd072edefcef5719264161c4
#
_entry.id   c0aa81bddd072edefcef5719264161c4
#
_cell.length_a   1.000
_cell.length_b   1.000
_cell.length_c   1.000
_cell.angle_alpha   90.00
_cell.angle_beta   90.00
_cell.angle_gamma   90.00
#
_symmetry.space_group_name_H-M   'P 1'
#
loop_
_entity.id
_entity.type
_entity.pdbx_description
1 polymer ?
#
loop_
_entity_poly.entity_id
_entity_poly.type
_entity_poly.pdbx_seq_one_letter_code
_entity_poly.pdbx_strand_id
1 'polypeptide(L)'
;IALTVLLLSYVIYPLVIWILSSIAGKKFIVDPEYRPKVSLIISALNEEKNIEKTIRRILESDYPSEKIEILVGSDGSVDRTAEVCFELAKEYPQVRVFDFKQNRGKAIVLNDLVKEATGEILAYADANSWYRPHSLKKLVQYYSDDRIGGVSGRLILHDGEDEYKSNNQEKVYWAFESWLKK
;
A
#
# COMPACT_ATOMS: atom_id res chain seq x y z
N ILE A 1 7.96 39.12 3.96
CA ILE A 1 7.49 38.06 4.88
C ILE A 1 7.04 36.82 4.11
N ALA A 2 6.06 36.92 3.17
CA ALA A 2 5.57 35.74 2.43
C ALA A 2 6.67 35.03 1.62
N LEU A 3 7.50 35.76 0.89
CA LEU A 3 8.61 35.22 0.11
C LEU A 3 9.65 34.53 0.99
N THR A 4 9.91 35.08 2.18
CA THR A 4 10.85 34.48 3.15
C THR A 4 10.33 33.14 3.68
N VAL A 5 9.03 33.04 3.96
CA VAL A 5 8.39 31.79 4.40
C VAL A 5 8.44 30.74 3.31
N LEU A 6 8.15 31.10 2.05
CA LEU A 6 8.25 30.20 0.91
C LEU A 6 9.69 29.70 0.73
N LEU A 7 10.68 30.59 0.77
CA LEU A 7 12.08 30.20 0.66
C LEU A 7 12.52 29.25 1.77
N LEU A 8 12.11 29.52 3.01
CA LEU A 8 12.40 28.65 4.16
C LEU A 8 11.78 27.27 4.00
N SER A 9 10.51 27.19 3.61
CA SER A 9 9.76 25.94 3.55
C SER A 9 10.15 25.06 2.35
N TYR A 10 10.35 25.67 1.18
CA TYR A 10 10.54 24.92 -0.07
C TYR A 10 12.00 24.77 -0.51
N VAL A 11 12.92 25.57 0.02
CA VAL A 11 14.33 25.51 -0.36
C VAL A 11 15.22 25.18 0.84
N ILE A 12 15.19 25.99 1.88
CA ILE A 12 16.13 25.86 2.99
C ILE A 12 15.85 24.58 3.79
N TYR A 13 14.62 24.31 4.16
CA TYR A 13 14.25 23.12 4.93
C TYR A 13 14.60 21.81 4.21
N PRO A 14 14.21 21.58 2.95
CA PRO A 14 14.63 20.39 2.21
C PRO A 14 16.14 20.24 2.08
N LEU A 15 16.85 21.35 1.84
CA LEU A 15 18.31 21.36 1.73
C LEU A 15 18.98 20.95 3.04
N VAL A 16 18.51 21.49 4.18
CA VAL A 16 19.01 21.12 5.51
C VAL A 16 18.76 19.66 5.81
N ILE A 17 17.57 19.15 5.55
CA ILE A 17 17.22 17.73 5.75
C ILE A 17 18.10 16.85 4.85
N TRP A 18 18.30 17.21 3.61
CA TRP A 18 19.18 16.48 2.68
C TRP A 18 20.61 16.40 3.20
N ILE A 19 21.19 17.53 3.65
CA ILE A 19 22.55 17.58 4.24
C ILE A 19 22.61 16.68 5.51
N LEU A 20 21.62 16.83 6.41
CA LEU A 20 21.59 16.05 7.64
C LEU A 20 21.45 14.55 7.37
N SER A 21 20.60 14.16 6.41
CA SER A 21 20.44 12.76 6.02
C SER A 21 21.71 12.16 5.40
N SER A 22 22.45 12.96 4.65
CA SER A 22 23.72 12.54 4.04
C SER A 22 24.83 12.30 5.09
N ILE A 23 24.80 13.04 6.20
CA ILE A 23 25.80 12.91 7.29
C ILE A 23 25.38 11.83 8.30
N ALA A 24 24.07 11.79 8.64
CA ALA A 24 23.53 10.93 9.68
C ALA A 24 22.88 9.65 9.13
N GLY A 25 22.95 9.40 7.83
CA GLY A 25 22.31 8.25 7.18
C GLY A 25 22.77 6.93 7.78
N LYS A 26 21.83 6.19 8.39
CA LYS A 26 22.09 4.85 8.92
C LYS A 26 21.94 3.83 7.80
N LYS A 27 22.90 2.91 7.68
CA LYS A 27 22.75 1.74 6.81
C LYS A 27 21.79 0.77 7.50
N PHE A 28 20.77 0.34 6.77
CA PHE A 28 19.84 -0.69 7.21
C PHE A 28 20.36 -2.06 6.79
N ILE A 29 20.05 -3.07 7.60
CA ILE A 29 20.25 -4.47 7.25
C ILE A 29 19.10 -4.83 6.31
N VAL A 30 19.42 -5.44 5.17
CA VAL A 30 18.42 -5.88 4.20
C VAL A 30 18.71 -7.33 3.86
N ASP A 31 17.76 -8.21 4.19
CA ASP A 31 17.83 -9.62 3.79
C ASP A 31 16.85 -9.88 2.63
N PRO A 32 17.35 -10.07 1.40
CA PRO A 32 16.51 -10.36 0.24
C PRO A 32 15.74 -11.69 0.35
N GLU A 33 16.12 -12.59 1.25
CA GLU A 33 15.44 -13.87 1.46
C GLU A 33 14.50 -13.87 2.69
N TYR A 34 14.40 -12.76 3.40
CA TYR A 34 13.46 -12.63 4.51
C TYR A 34 12.01 -12.72 4.00
N ARG A 35 11.26 -13.71 4.49
CA ARG A 35 9.88 -14.03 4.07
C ARG A 35 8.99 -14.28 5.27
N PRO A 36 8.60 -13.24 6.03
CA PRO A 36 7.64 -13.37 7.12
C PRO A 36 6.23 -13.63 6.58
N LYS A 37 5.30 -14.03 7.43
CA LYS A 37 3.88 -14.06 7.08
C LYS A 37 3.34 -12.63 6.99
N VAL A 38 2.63 -12.32 5.89
CA VAL A 38 2.10 -10.97 5.61
C VAL A 38 0.58 -11.01 5.54
N SER A 39 -0.06 -10.12 6.28
CA SER A 39 -1.49 -9.84 6.16
C SER A 39 -1.68 -8.58 5.33
N LEU A 40 -2.25 -8.72 4.12
CA LEU A 40 -2.66 -7.59 3.30
C LEU A 40 -4.06 -7.16 3.70
N ILE A 41 -4.21 -5.90 4.07
CA ILE A 41 -5.44 -5.30 4.59
C ILE A 41 -6.01 -4.36 3.55
N ILE A 42 -7.23 -4.65 3.05
CA ILE A 42 -7.89 -3.88 2.00
C ILE A 42 -9.27 -3.44 2.50
N SER A 43 -9.53 -2.14 2.52
CA SER A 43 -10.88 -1.60 2.68
C SER A 43 -11.41 -1.18 1.32
N ALA A 44 -12.59 -1.67 0.94
CA ALA A 44 -13.22 -1.42 -0.35
C ALA A 44 -14.63 -0.82 -0.17
N LEU A 45 -14.95 0.18 -0.98
CA LEU A 45 -16.28 0.77 -1.07
C LEU A 45 -16.60 1.03 -2.55
N ASN A 46 -17.55 0.25 -3.10
CA ASN A 46 -17.97 0.35 -4.52
C ASN A 46 -16.80 0.21 -5.51
N GLU A 47 -16.04 -0.86 -5.36
CA GLU A 47 -14.84 -1.17 -6.15
C GLU A 47 -15.00 -2.44 -7.01
N GLU A 48 -16.23 -2.80 -7.42
CA GLU A 48 -16.52 -4.02 -8.20
C GLU A 48 -15.67 -4.18 -9.46
N LYS A 49 -15.24 -3.04 -10.07
CA LYS A 49 -14.44 -3.03 -11.30
C LYS A 49 -12.96 -3.33 -11.09
N ASN A 50 -12.45 -3.06 -9.87
CA ASN A 50 -11.02 -3.05 -9.59
C ASN A 50 -10.58 -4.16 -8.63
N ILE A 51 -11.42 -4.47 -7.64
CA ILE A 51 -11.04 -5.33 -6.50
C ILE A 51 -10.55 -6.71 -6.93
N GLU A 52 -11.18 -7.34 -7.91
CA GLU A 52 -10.76 -8.64 -8.42
C GLU A 52 -9.35 -8.58 -9.00
N LYS A 53 -9.07 -7.60 -9.88
CA LYS A 53 -7.76 -7.41 -10.49
C LYS A 53 -6.68 -7.18 -9.44
N THR A 54 -6.99 -6.40 -8.41
CA THR A 54 -6.07 -6.10 -7.31
C THR A 54 -5.72 -7.36 -6.53
N ILE A 55 -6.72 -8.14 -6.11
CA ILE A 55 -6.52 -9.39 -5.35
C ILE A 55 -5.73 -10.41 -6.18
N ARG A 56 -6.12 -10.66 -7.45
CA ARG A 56 -5.42 -11.61 -8.32
C ARG A 56 -3.95 -11.23 -8.49
N ARG A 57 -3.61 -9.96 -8.70
CA ARG A 57 -2.22 -9.49 -8.83
C ARG A 57 -1.39 -9.67 -7.56
N ILE A 58 -2.01 -9.53 -6.39
CA ILE A 58 -1.34 -9.82 -5.12
C ILE A 58 -1.03 -11.32 -5.02
N LEU A 59 -1.98 -12.18 -5.39
CA LEU A 59 -1.83 -13.63 -5.37
C LEU A 59 -0.83 -14.14 -6.42
N GLU A 60 -0.71 -13.46 -7.56
CA GLU A 60 0.27 -13.73 -8.63
C GLU A 60 1.67 -13.19 -8.32
N SER A 61 1.88 -12.56 -7.15
CA SER A 61 3.19 -12.05 -6.76
C SER A 61 4.20 -13.20 -6.55
N ASP A 62 5.48 -12.88 -6.63
CA ASP A 62 6.60 -13.81 -6.36
C ASP A 62 6.85 -14.09 -4.87
N TYR A 63 5.82 -13.87 -4.05
CA TYR A 63 5.85 -14.16 -2.62
C TYR A 63 5.22 -15.53 -2.32
N PRO A 64 5.74 -16.33 -1.36
CA PRO A 64 5.16 -17.63 -1.04
C PRO A 64 3.68 -17.52 -0.67
N SER A 65 2.82 -18.21 -1.40
CA SER A 65 1.36 -18.10 -1.26
C SER A 65 0.85 -18.52 0.13
N GLU A 66 1.53 -19.48 0.78
CA GLU A 66 1.24 -19.94 2.14
C GLU A 66 1.61 -18.90 3.22
N LYS A 67 2.36 -17.87 2.84
CA LYS A 67 2.77 -16.76 3.72
C LYS A 67 1.99 -15.46 3.46
N ILE A 68 1.01 -15.50 2.57
CA ILE A 68 0.10 -14.39 2.30
C ILE A 68 -1.27 -14.71 2.87
N GLU A 69 -1.86 -13.76 3.58
CA GLU A 69 -3.31 -13.69 3.79
C GLU A 69 -3.81 -12.32 3.34
N ILE A 70 -5.00 -12.29 2.77
CA ILE A 70 -5.64 -11.06 2.27
C ILE A 70 -6.96 -10.90 3.00
N LEU A 71 -7.08 -9.82 3.79
CA LEU A 71 -8.30 -9.47 4.49
C LEU A 71 -8.97 -8.30 3.76
N VAL A 72 -10.16 -8.54 3.24
CA VAL A 72 -10.93 -7.52 2.51
C VAL A 72 -12.15 -7.14 3.31
N GLY A 73 -12.29 -5.85 3.62
CA GLY A 73 -13.47 -5.28 4.25
C GLY A 73 -14.29 -4.48 3.23
N SER A 74 -15.49 -4.96 2.89
CA SER A 74 -16.47 -4.21 2.12
C SER A 74 -17.22 -3.26 3.06
N ASP A 75 -17.03 -1.95 2.93
CA ASP A 75 -17.53 -0.93 3.86
C ASP A 75 -18.91 -0.40 3.45
N GLY A 76 -19.92 -1.28 3.44
CA GLY A 76 -21.28 -0.91 3.04
C GLY A 76 -21.40 -0.66 1.54
N SER A 77 -20.69 -1.44 0.71
CA SER A 77 -20.80 -1.34 -0.75
C SER A 77 -22.22 -1.69 -1.21
N VAL A 78 -22.70 -0.92 -2.19
CA VAL A 78 -24.04 -1.12 -2.81
C VAL A 78 -23.97 -1.79 -4.18
N ASP A 79 -22.76 -1.93 -4.71
CA ASP A 79 -22.44 -2.64 -5.95
C ASP A 79 -22.05 -4.11 -5.67
N ARG A 80 -21.50 -4.80 -6.64
CA ARG A 80 -21.10 -6.21 -6.51
C ARG A 80 -19.75 -6.43 -5.81
N THR A 81 -19.17 -5.41 -5.16
CA THR A 81 -17.84 -5.52 -4.51
C THR A 81 -17.76 -6.72 -3.55
N ALA A 82 -18.71 -6.83 -2.63
CA ALA A 82 -18.71 -7.93 -1.66
C ALA A 82 -18.90 -9.30 -2.32
N GLU A 83 -19.80 -9.40 -3.32
CA GLU A 83 -20.05 -10.63 -4.08
C GLU A 83 -18.77 -11.12 -4.77
N VAL A 84 -18.08 -10.23 -5.49
CA VAL A 84 -16.81 -10.54 -6.16
C VAL A 84 -15.75 -11.03 -5.17
N CYS A 85 -15.65 -10.39 -4.00
CA CYS A 85 -14.70 -10.81 -2.96
C CYS A 85 -15.03 -12.20 -2.42
N PHE A 86 -16.31 -12.52 -2.19
CA PHE A 86 -16.73 -13.86 -1.74
C PHE A 86 -16.49 -14.95 -2.79
N GLU A 87 -16.61 -14.63 -4.08
CA GLU A 87 -16.25 -15.57 -5.15
C GLU A 87 -14.75 -15.88 -5.13
N LEU A 88 -13.92 -14.85 -4.98
CA LEU A 88 -12.46 -15.02 -4.84
C LEU A 88 -12.08 -15.82 -3.58
N ALA A 89 -12.78 -15.63 -2.46
CA ALA A 89 -12.54 -16.39 -1.23
C ALA A 89 -12.87 -17.88 -1.36
N LYS A 90 -13.76 -18.27 -2.28
CA LYS A 90 -14.01 -19.69 -2.60
C LYS A 90 -12.88 -20.29 -3.42
N GLU A 91 -12.27 -19.50 -4.30
CA GLU A 91 -11.18 -19.93 -5.18
C GLU A 91 -9.83 -19.92 -4.45
N TYR A 92 -9.61 -18.93 -3.56
CA TYR A 92 -8.34 -18.69 -2.88
C TYR A 92 -8.50 -18.72 -1.36
N PRO A 93 -8.05 -19.78 -0.67
CA PRO A 93 -8.17 -19.90 0.79
C PRO A 93 -7.41 -18.82 1.58
N GLN A 94 -6.48 -18.09 0.93
CA GLN A 94 -5.77 -16.96 1.52
C GLN A 94 -6.64 -15.70 1.66
N VAL A 95 -7.80 -15.64 0.98
CA VAL A 95 -8.69 -14.48 0.97
C VAL A 95 -9.78 -14.64 2.01
N ARG A 96 -9.86 -13.69 2.93
CA ARG A 96 -10.91 -13.60 3.95
C ARG A 96 -11.72 -12.32 3.75
N VAL A 97 -13.04 -12.41 3.74
CA VAL A 97 -13.93 -11.30 3.40
C VAL A 97 -14.82 -10.96 4.60
N PHE A 98 -14.91 -9.66 4.88
CA PHE A 98 -15.72 -9.05 5.91
C PHE A 98 -16.68 -8.05 5.26
N ASP A 99 -17.96 -8.37 5.20
CA ASP A 99 -18.99 -7.53 4.59
C ASP A 99 -19.73 -6.72 5.66
N PHE A 100 -19.38 -5.45 5.79
CA PHE A 100 -20.03 -4.53 6.69
C PHE A 100 -21.27 -3.91 6.04
N LYS A 101 -22.41 -3.98 6.72
CA LYS A 101 -23.71 -3.57 6.16
C LYS A 101 -23.90 -2.05 6.08
N GLN A 102 -23.03 -1.28 6.74
CA GLN A 102 -23.08 0.19 6.76
C GLN A 102 -21.71 0.75 6.51
N ASN A 103 -21.64 1.86 5.79
CA ASN A 103 -20.40 2.60 5.62
C ASN A 103 -19.98 3.21 6.97
N ARG A 104 -18.82 2.79 7.46
CA ARG A 104 -18.25 3.24 8.75
C ARG A 104 -16.96 4.05 8.54
N GLY A 105 -16.49 4.10 7.31
CA GLY A 105 -15.26 4.77 6.92
C GLY A 105 -14.02 3.87 6.97
N LYS A 106 -13.12 4.11 6.03
CA LYS A 106 -11.91 3.30 5.79
C LYS A 106 -11.11 2.99 7.07
N ALA A 107 -10.89 3.99 7.93
CA ALA A 107 -10.07 3.83 9.12
C ALA A 107 -10.67 2.81 10.11
N ILE A 108 -11.99 2.81 10.29
CA ILE A 108 -12.70 1.87 11.19
C ILE A 108 -12.59 0.45 10.64
N VAL A 109 -12.84 0.29 9.34
CA VAL A 109 -12.73 -1.01 8.66
C VAL A 109 -11.31 -1.57 8.76
N LEU A 110 -10.28 -0.75 8.46
CA LEU A 110 -8.89 -1.17 8.58
C LEU A 110 -8.55 -1.63 10.01
N ASN A 111 -8.99 -0.89 11.04
CA ASN A 111 -8.77 -1.25 12.43
C ASN A 111 -9.44 -2.57 12.83
N ASP A 112 -10.61 -2.87 12.28
CA ASP A 112 -11.27 -4.15 12.54
C ASP A 112 -10.57 -5.30 11.83
N LEU A 113 -10.15 -5.11 10.57
CA LEU A 113 -9.39 -6.12 9.83
C LEU A 113 -8.03 -6.42 10.48
N VAL A 114 -7.36 -5.42 11.04
CA VAL A 114 -6.10 -5.61 11.78
C VAL A 114 -6.25 -6.57 12.95
N LYS A 115 -7.38 -6.57 13.66
CA LYS A 115 -7.66 -7.50 14.78
C LYS A 115 -7.77 -8.95 14.34
N GLU A 116 -8.13 -9.16 13.07
CA GLU A 116 -8.30 -10.47 12.45
C GLU A 116 -7.03 -10.96 11.73
N ALA A 117 -6.03 -10.09 11.58
CA ALA A 117 -4.79 -10.39 10.90
C ALA A 117 -3.92 -11.36 11.72
N THR A 118 -3.28 -12.31 11.04
CA THR A 118 -2.42 -13.32 11.65
C THR A 118 -0.96 -13.24 11.17
N GLY A 119 -0.66 -12.33 10.25
CA GLY A 119 0.69 -12.09 9.74
C GLY A 119 1.57 -11.31 10.71
N GLU A 120 2.85 -11.54 10.61
CA GLU A 120 3.88 -10.81 11.36
C GLU A 120 4.00 -9.35 10.88
N ILE A 121 3.70 -9.13 9.58
CA ILE A 121 3.73 -7.82 8.94
C ILE A 121 2.35 -7.49 8.39
N LEU A 122 1.88 -6.28 8.69
CA LEU A 122 0.67 -5.73 8.10
C LEU A 122 1.04 -4.91 6.87
N ALA A 123 0.45 -5.24 5.72
CA ALA A 123 0.58 -4.46 4.50
C ALA A 123 -0.79 -3.87 4.13
N TYR A 124 -0.83 -2.56 3.93
CA TYR A 124 -2.06 -1.88 3.52
C TYR A 124 -2.08 -1.68 2.02
N ALA A 125 -3.22 -2.00 1.40
CA ALA A 125 -3.45 -1.85 -0.02
C ALA A 125 -4.77 -1.12 -0.29
N ASP A 126 -4.79 -0.26 -1.29
CA ASP A 126 -6.05 0.28 -1.80
C ASP A 126 -6.68 -0.71 -2.78
N ALA A 127 -8.01 -0.76 -2.83
CA ALA A 127 -8.78 -1.68 -3.66
C ALA A 127 -8.53 -1.52 -5.17
N ASN A 128 -7.97 -0.40 -5.58
CA ASN A 128 -7.60 -0.06 -6.96
C ASN A 128 -6.08 0.03 -7.20
N SER A 129 -5.27 -0.45 -6.27
CA SER A 129 -3.79 -0.41 -6.36
C SER A 129 -3.24 -1.54 -7.23
N TRP A 130 -2.24 -1.21 -8.04
CA TRP A 130 -1.56 -2.18 -8.89
C TRP A 130 -0.22 -2.59 -8.31
N TYR A 131 -0.15 -3.83 -7.85
CA TYR A 131 1.07 -4.43 -7.35
C TYR A 131 1.88 -5.04 -8.50
N ARG A 132 3.18 -4.72 -8.55
CA ARG A 132 4.12 -5.46 -9.43
C ARG A 132 4.49 -6.79 -8.76
N PRO A 133 4.83 -7.84 -9.52
CA PRO A 133 5.13 -9.17 -8.95
C PRO A 133 6.12 -9.14 -7.79
N HIS A 134 7.16 -8.32 -7.86
CA HIS A 134 8.22 -8.24 -6.84
C HIS A 134 7.96 -7.20 -5.74
N SER A 135 6.79 -6.53 -5.72
CA SER A 135 6.55 -5.41 -4.80
C SER A 135 6.59 -5.87 -3.35
N LEU A 136 5.85 -6.93 -3.01
CA LEU A 136 5.75 -7.41 -1.64
C LEU A 136 7.12 -7.89 -1.12
N LYS A 137 7.82 -8.69 -1.91
CA LYS A 137 9.18 -9.16 -1.62
C LYS A 137 10.14 -8.01 -1.32
N LYS A 138 10.11 -6.96 -2.13
CA LYS A 138 10.97 -5.78 -1.95
C LYS A 138 10.63 -4.94 -0.73
N LEU A 139 9.37 -4.91 -0.31
CA LEU A 139 8.96 -4.17 0.88
C LEU A 139 9.37 -4.90 2.15
N VAL A 140 9.10 -6.20 2.22
CA VAL A 140 9.30 -6.95 3.46
C VAL A 140 10.77 -7.20 3.82
N GLN A 141 11.69 -7.24 2.84
CA GLN A 141 13.10 -7.50 3.08
C GLN A 141 13.78 -6.54 4.07
N TYR A 142 13.24 -5.32 4.23
CA TYR A 142 13.75 -4.32 5.16
C TYR A 142 13.40 -4.63 6.62
N TYR A 143 12.34 -5.39 6.87
CA TYR A 143 11.94 -5.78 8.23
C TYR A 143 12.84 -6.88 8.84
N SER A 144 13.86 -7.33 8.12
CA SER A 144 14.96 -8.09 8.71
C SER A 144 15.82 -7.27 9.68
N ASP A 145 15.67 -5.95 9.67
CA ASP A 145 16.27 -5.03 10.64
C ASP A 145 15.22 -4.59 11.66
N ASP A 146 15.33 -5.02 12.90
CA ASP A 146 14.38 -4.74 13.99
C ASP A 146 14.16 -3.24 14.27
N ARG A 147 15.01 -2.38 13.72
CA ARG A 147 14.87 -0.92 13.82
C ARG A 147 13.85 -0.35 12.86
N ILE A 148 13.39 -1.14 11.88
CA ILE A 148 12.45 -0.72 10.85
C ILE A 148 11.03 -0.99 11.30
N GLY A 149 10.29 0.07 11.63
CA GLY A 149 8.89 -0.01 12.03
C GLY A 149 7.89 0.18 10.89
N GLY A 150 8.34 0.66 9.72
CA GLY A 150 7.46 0.90 8.56
C GLY A 150 8.23 1.08 7.27
N VAL A 151 7.70 0.52 6.18
CA VAL A 151 8.23 0.65 4.82
C VAL A 151 7.10 1.05 3.89
N SER A 152 7.33 2.07 3.06
CA SER A 152 6.36 2.52 2.06
C SER A 152 6.87 2.25 0.64
N GLY A 153 5.99 1.74 -0.20
CA GLY A 153 6.23 1.64 -1.63
C GLY A 153 6.17 3.00 -2.31
N ARG A 154 6.84 3.12 -3.45
CA ARG A 154 6.70 4.30 -4.31
C ARG A 154 5.47 4.13 -5.21
N LEU A 155 4.53 5.07 -5.13
CA LEU A 155 3.43 5.15 -6.08
C LEU A 155 3.98 5.59 -7.45
N ILE A 156 3.67 4.82 -8.48
CA ILE A 156 3.98 5.15 -9.88
C ILE A 156 2.64 5.32 -10.59
N LEU A 157 2.34 6.55 -11.01
CA LEU A 157 1.18 6.81 -11.84
C LEU A 157 1.45 6.23 -13.24
N HIS A 158 0.60 5.32 -13.69
CA HIS A 158 0.70 4.70 -14.99
C HIS A 158 -0.39 5.24 -15.90
N ASP A 159 0.01 5.73 -17.08
CA ASP A 159 -0.91 6.12 -18.15
C ASP A 159 -1.32 4.84 -18.92
N GLY A 160 -1.94 3.88 -18.25
CA GLY A 160 -2.45 2.66 -18.87
C GLY A 160 -3.75 2.92 -19.65
N GLU A 161 -4.09 2.02 -20.57
CA GLU A 161 -5.27 2.11 -21.46
C GLU A 161 -6.63 2.17 -20.72
N ASP A 162 -6.66 2.01 -19.41
CA ASP A 162 -7.85 2.07 -18.56
C ASP A 162 -7.89 3.36 -17.73
N GLU A 163 -8.57 4.36 -18.23
CA GLU A 163 -9.43 5.39 -17.62
C GLU A 163 -8.89 6.35 -16.53
N TYR A 164 -7.66 6.26 -16.01
CA TYR A 164 -7.16 7.31 -15.13
C TYR A 164 -6.13 8.20 -15.86
N LYS A 165 -6.60 9.22 -16.58
CA LYS A 165 -5.75 10.31 -17.08
C LYS A 165 -5.25 11.12 -15.88
N SER A 166 -4.10 10.76 -15.32
CA SER A 166 -3.47 11.60 -14.31
C SER A 166 -3.13 12.96 -14.90
N ASN A 167 -3.62 14.02 -14.26
CA ASN A 167 -3.32 15.38 -14.67
C ASN A 167 -1.80 15.62 -14.55
N ASN A 168 -1.20 16.38 -15.48
CA ASN A 168 0.21 16.75 -15.45
C ASN A 168 0.64 17.37 -14.11
N GLN A 169 -0.26 18.04 -13.41
CA GLN A 169 -0.01 18.61 -12.08
C GLN A 169 0.22 17.54 -11.01
N GLU A 170 -0.53 16.44 -11.04
CA GLU A 170 -0.32 15.30 -10.12
C GLU A 170 1.03 14.63 -10.36
N LYS A 171 1.45 14.45 -11.63
CA LYS A 171 2.76 13.88 -11.96
C LYS A 171 3.91 14.71 -11.40
N VAL A 172 3.82 16.04 -11.50
CA VAL A 172 4.83 16.96 -10.95
C VAL A 172 4.84 16.90 -9.42
N TYR A 173 3.68 16.90 -8.78
CA TYR A 173 3.57 16.79 -7.33
C TYR A 173 4.20 15.47 -6.82
N TRP A 174 3.82 14.32 -7.38
CA TRP A 174 4.36 13.03 -6.99
C TRP A 174 5.84 12.85 -7.30
N ALA A 175 6.33 13.48 -8.38
CA ALA A 175 7.75 13.50 -8.69
C ALA A 175 8.54 14.29 -7.63
N PHE A 176 8.03 15.44 -7.20
CA PHE A 176 8.62 16.28 -6.16
C PHE A 176 8.60 15.57 -4.80
N GLU A 177 7.46 15.00 -4.38
CA GLU A 177 7.37 14.22 -3.14
C GLU A 177 8.33 13.02 -3.12
N SER A 178 8.44 12.32 -4.25
CA SER A 178 9.36 11.17 -4.37
C SER A 178 10.83 11.58 -4.34
N TRP A 179 11.14 12.82 -4.76
CA TRP A 179 12.48 13.38 -4.66
C TRP A 179 12.82 13.75 -3.21
N LEU A 180 11.86 14.32 -2.46
CA LEU A 180 12.04 14.65 -1.04
C LEU A 180 12.23 13.43 -0.13
N LYS A 181 11.72 12.26 -0.53
CA LYS A 181 11.80 11.01 0.24
C LYS A 181 13.06 10.18 -0.07
N LYS A 182 13.93 10.63 -0.98
CA LYS A 182 15.23 10.03 -1.29
C LYS A 182 16.31 10.56 -0.37
#